data_dabfcfb0f7224bda65d52e21248acac7
#
_entry.id   dabfcfb0f7224bda65d52e21248acac7
#
_cell.length_a   1.000
_cell.length_b   1.000
_cell.length_c   1.000
_cell.angle_alpha   90.00
_cell.angle_beta   90.00
_cell.angle_gamma   90.00
#
_symmetry.space_group_name_H-M   'P 1'
#
loop_
_entity.id
_entity.type
_entity.pdbx_description
1 polymer ?
#
loop_
_entity_poly.entity_id
_entity_poly.type
_entity_poly.pdbx_seq_one_letter_code
_entity_poly.pdbx_strand_id
1 'polypeptide(L)'
;MAEADDWRLTGQERYLAGAVLGWADWHPPRPDWDHDHCEFCWAKFAGPEQHDVLHAGYTTADRHRWVCPQCFEDFRERFGWRAAG
;
A
#
# COMPACT_ATOMS: atom_id res chain seq x y z
N MET A 1 14.27 8.72 -5.05
CA MET A 1 14.48 8.27 -3.66
C MET A 1 13.81 9.25 -2.70
N ALA A 2 13.06 8.75 -1.75
CA ALA A 2 12.36 9.60 -0.80
C ALA A 2 13.30 10.16 0.25
N GLU A 3 13.08 11.40 0.65
CA GLU A 3 13.85 12.05 1.70
C GLU A 3 13.44 11.51 3.08
N ALA A 4 14.35 11.61 4.06
CA ALA A 4 14.07 11.15 5.41
C ALA A 4 12.93 11.92 6.08
N ASP A 5 12.68 13.17 5.64
CA ASP A 5 11.63 14.02 6.14
C ASP A 5 10.40 14.08 5.22
N ASP A 6 10.26 13.09 4.35
CA ASP A 6 9.11 13.00 3.43
C ASP A 6 7.81 13.01 4.24
N TRP A 7 6.86 13.87 3.83
CA TRP A 7 5.59 14.03 4.54
C TRP A 7 4.78 12.73 4.66
N ARG A 8 5.05 11.77 3.76
CA ARG A 8 4.36 10.48 3.76
C ARG A 8 4.82 9.55 4.88
N LEU A 9 5.99 9.81 5.47
CA LEU A 9 6.56 8.94 6.49
C LEU A 9 6.01 9.33 7.87
N THR A 10 5.21 8.46 8.47
CA THR A 10 4.53 8.71 9.73
C THR A 10 4.65 7.54 10.71
N GLY A 11 5.78 6.82 10.68
CA GLY A 11 6.03 5.73 11.62
C GLY A 11 5.65 4.34 11.10
N GLN A 12 5.47 4.20 9.79
CA GLN A 12 5.08 2.91 9.21
C GLN A 12 6.14 1.83 9.38
N GLU A 13 7.39 2.19 9.67
CA GLU A 13 8.44 1.22 9.92
C GLU A 13 8.12 0.30 11.09
N ARG A 14 7.22 0.69 11.97
CA ARG A 14 6.81 -0.13 13.11
C ARG A 14 6.12 -1.43 12.68
N TYR A 15 5.49 -1.42 11.51
CA TYR A 15 4.73 -2.58 11.04
C TYR A 15 5.02 -2.96 9.59
N LEU A 16 5.77 -2.14 8.86
CA LEU A 16 6.07 -2.42 7.45
C LEU A 16 7.55 -2.67 7.17
N ALA A 17 8.46 -2.39 8.11
CA ALA A 17 9.88 -2.65 7.87
C ALA A 17 10.09 -4.15 7.61
N GLY A 18 10.75 -4.48 6.51
CA GLY A 18 11.04 -5.85 6.13
C GLY A 18 9.83 -6.66 5.67
N ALA A 19 8.71 -6.00 5.40
CA ALA A 19 7.50 -6.70 5.00
C ALA A 19 7.62 -7.31 3.60
N VAL A 20 6.89 -8.40 3.38
CA VAL A 20 6.72 -8.98 2.05
C VAL A 20 5.40 -8.44 1.49
N LEU A 21 5.47 -7.75 0.36
CA LEU A 21 4.31 -7.14 -0.28
C LEU A 21 4.08 -7.79 -1.63
N GLY A 22 2.83 -8.20 -1.88
CA GLY A 22 2.46 -8.82 -3.14
C GLY A 22 1.55 -7.90 -3.96
N TRP A 23 1.67 -7.96 -5.27
CA TRP A 23 0.77 -7.23 -6.16
C TRP A 23 -0.58 -7.96 -6.20
N ALA A 24 -1.65 -7.23 -6.01
CA ALA A 24 -2.99 -7.80 -6.02
C ALA A 24 -4.02 -6.77 -6.48
N ASP A 25 -5.08 -7.26 -7.09
CA ASP A 25 -6.25 -6.44 -7.32
C ASP A 25 -6.92 -6.18 -5.98
N TRP A 26 -7.48 -4.97 -5.84
CA TRP A 26 -8.16 -4.64 -4.60
C TRP A 26 -9.50 -5.35 -4.51
N HIS A 27 -9.72 -6.05 -3.40
CA HIS A 27 -10.99 -6.68 -3.07
C HIS A 27 -11.31 -6.41 -1.62
N PRO A 28 -12.57 -6.14 -1.27
CA PRO A 28 -12.92 -5.94 0.13
C PRO A 28 -12.78 -7.25 0.91
N PRO A 29 -12.15 -7.19 2.09
CA PRO A 29 -12.05 -8.40 2.94
C PRO A 29 -13.40 -8.81 3.54
N ARG A 30 -14.37 -7.88 3.56
CA ARG A 30 -15.73 -8.12 4.07
C ARG A 30 -16.71 -7.29 3.24
N PRO A 31 -17.99 -7.71 3.18
CA PRO A 31 -18.99 -6.98 2.38
C PRO A 31 -19.20 -5.51 2.76
N ASP A 32 -18.94 -5.16 4.02
CA ASP A 32 -19.10 -3.78 4.50
C ASP A 32 -17.83 -2.93 4.36
N TRP A 33 -16.77 -3.48 3.77
CA TRP A 33 -15.49 -2.81 3.60
C TRP A 33 -15.43 -2.27 2.18
N ASP A 34 -15.51 -0.96 2.01
CA ASP A 34 -15.71 -0.39 0.68
C ASP A 34 -14.47 0.27 0.08
N HIS A 35 -13.40 0.47 0.84
CA HIS A 35 -12.17 1.06 0.33
C HIS A 35 -11.01 0.91 1.30
N ASP A 36 -9.81 1.15 0.78
CA ASP A 36 -8.59 1.28 1.57
C ASP A 36 -7.83 2.49 1.07
N HIS A 37 -6.77 2.86 1.77
CA HIS A 37 -5.87 3.95 1.38
C HIS A 37 -4.43 3.48 1.44
N CYS A 38 -3.60 4.07 0.58
CA CYS A 38 -2.17 3.85 0.66
C CYS A 38 -1.67 4.25 2.04
N GLU A 39 -0.84 3.41 2.65
CA GLU A 39 -0.30 3.66 4.00
C GLU A 39 0.60 4.90 4.07
N PHE A 40 0.97 5.47 2.93
CA PHE A 40 1.89 6.59 2.88
C PHE A 40 1.24 7.85 2.33
N CYS A 41 0.74 7.81 1.09
CA CYS A 41 0.22 9.02 0.42
C CYS A 41 -1.29 9.15 0.47
N TRP A 42 -1.98 8.18 1.06
CA TRP A 42 -3.43 8.17 1.20
C TRP A 42 -4.20 8.02 -0.11
N ALA A 43 -3.55 7.62 -1.20
CA ALA A 43 -4.26 7.30 -2.43
C ALA A 43 -5.32 6.24 -2.14
N LYS A 44 -6.52 6.44 -2.69
CA LYS A 44 -7.64 5.54 -2.38
C LYS A 44 -7.62 4.30 -3.27
N PHE A 45 -7.88 3.16 -2.66
CA PHE A 45 -8.12 1.89 -3.35
C PHE A 45 -9.58 1.52 -3.18
N ALA A 46 -10.22 1.11 -4.26
CA ALA A 46 -11.64 0.71 -4.20
C ALA A 46 -11.98 -0.18 -5.38
N GLY A 47 -13.23 -0.63 -5.42
CA GLY A 47 -13.70 -1.52 -6.45
C GLY A 47 -13.90 -0.83 -7.80
N PRO A 48 -14.13 -1.62 -8.86
CA PRO A 48 -14.22 -1.09 -10.23
C PRO A 48 -15.38 -0.14 -10.47
N GLU A 49 -16.35 -0.13 -9.59
CA GLU A 49 -17.49 0.78 -9.69
C GLU A 49 -17.13 2.22 -9.33
N GLN A 50 -16.00 2.45 -8.69
CA GLN A 50 -15.52 3.80 -8.38
C GLN A 50 -14.50 4.24 -9.40
N HIS A 51 -14.56 5.53 -9.78
CA HIS A 51 -13.61 6.13 -10.71
C HIS A 51 -12.56 6.96 -9.96
N ASP A 52 -11.44 7.22 -10.62
CA ASP A 52 -10.35 8.05 -10.07
C ASP A 52 -9.74 7.47 -8.79
N VAL A 53 -9.75 6.14 -8.69
CA VAL A 53 -9.15 5.44 -7.56
C VAL A 53 -8.25 4.33 -8.10
N LEU A 54 -7.41 3.78 -7.22
CA LEU A 54 -6.57 2.63 -7.59
C LEU A 54 -7.40 1.36 -7.43
N HIS A 55 -7.24 0.43 -8.36
CA HIS A 55 -7.93 -0.86 -8.33
C HIS A 55 -6.97 -2.02 -8.03
N ALA A 56 -5.68 -1.74 -7.92
CA ALA A 56 -4.65 -2.72 -7.62
C ALA A 56 -3.44 -2.03 -7.02
N GLY A 57 -2.65 -2.79 -6.29
CA GLY A 57 -1.42 -2.27 -5.71
C GLY A 57 -0.70 -3.35 -4.92
N TYR A 58 0.23 -2.94 -4.07
CA TYR A 58 0.97 -3.86 -3.23
C TYR A 58 0.30 -3.98 -1.87
N THR A 59 0.22 -5.20 -1.37
CA THR A 59 -0.49 -5.46 -0.11
C THR A 59 0.23 -6.52 0.70
N THR A 60 0.02 -6.50 2.01
CA THR A 60 0.50 -7.54 2.92
C THR A 60 -0.31 -8.82 2.73
N ALA A 61 0.21 -9.94 3.26
CA ALA A 61 -0.45 -11.24 3.11
C ALA A 61 -1.88 -11.24 3.66
N ASP A 62 -2.13 -10.47 4.72
CA ASP A 62 -3.46 -10.36 5.33
C ASP A 62 -4.36 -9.35 4.61
N ARG A 63 -3.82 -8.62 3.65
CA ARG A 63 -4.51 -7.59 2.85
C ARG A 63 -5.09 -6.44 3.68
N HIS A 64 -4.53 -6.20 4.85
CA HIS A 64 -4.95 -5.09 5.70
C HIS A 64 -4.16 -3.81 5.44
N ARG A 65 -3.03 -3.92 4.75
CA ARG A 65 -2.18 -2.77 4.44
C ARG A 65 -1.97 -2.69 2.94
N TRP A 66 -2.15 -1.52 2.37
CA TRP A 66 -2.01 -1.31 0.93
C TRP A 66 -1.02 -0.18 0.66
N VAL A 67 -0.22 -0.37 -0.37
CA VAL A 67 0.79 0.60 -0.79
C VAL A 67 0.64 0.82 -2.28
N CYS A 68 0.51 2.08 -2.69
CA CYS A 68 0.38 2.37 -4.12
C CYS A 68 1.71 2.12 -4.83
N PRO A 69 1.67 1.91 -6.16
CA PRO A 69 2.89 1.61 -6.90
C PRO A 69 4.00 2.65 -6.74
N GLN A 70 3.63 3.93 -6.70
CA GLN A 70 4.61 5.00 -6.54
C GLN A 70 5.31 4.92 -5.18
N CYS A 71 4.55 4.77 -4.11
CA CYS A 71 5.12 4.67 -2.77
C CYS A 71 5.94 3.39 -2.61
N PHE A 72 5.53 2.30 -3.24
CA PHE A 72 6.32 1.07 -3.22
C PHE A 72 7.71 1.32 -3.80
N GLU A 73 7.79 1.96 -4.96
CA GLU A 73 9.08 2.25 -5.60
C GLU A 73 9.91 3.22 -4.76
N ASP A 74 9.26 4.24 -4.18
CA ASP A 74 9.95 5.27 -3.43
C ASP A 74 10.54 4.77 -2.11
N PHE A 75 9.88 3.81 -1.49
CA PHE A 75 10.24 3.39 -0.13
C PHE A 75 10.76 1.95 -0.01
N ARG A 76 10.76 1.19 -1.09
CA ARG A 76 11.12 -0.23 -1.00
C ARG A 76 12.50 -0.48 -0.40
N GLU A 77 13.48 0.33 -0.77
CA GLU A 77 14.83 0.16 -0.24
C GLU A 77 14.92 0.58 1.22
N ARG A 78 14.28 1.70 1.55
CA ARG A 78 14.27 2.21 2.91
C ARG A 78 13.65 1.22 3.89
N PHE A 79 12.57 0.56 3.48
CA PHE A 79 11.86 -0.38 4.34
C PHE A 79 12.33 -1.82 4.17
N GLY A 80 13.18 -2.11 3.19
CA GLY A 80 13.63 -3.45 2.93
C GLY A 80 12.54 -4.40 2.47
N TRP A 81 11.61 -3.90 1.67
CA TRP A 81 10.49 -4.71 1.21
C TRP A 81 10.92 -5.74 0.19
N ARG A 82 10.24 -6.88 0.21
CA ARG A 82 10.35 -7.91 -0.80
C ARG A 82 9.03 -8.02 -1.53
N ALA A 83 9.11 -8.17 -2.85
CA ALA A 83 7.92 -8.39 -3.66
C ALA A 83 7.60 -9.89 -3.66
N ALA A 84 6.37 -10.24 -3.29
CA ALA A 84 5.91 -11.63 -3.31
C ALA A 84 5.50 -12.01 -4.73
N GLY A 85 5.88 -13.19 -5.12
CA GLY A 85 5.51 -13.72 -6.41
C GLY A 85 6.38 -13.23 -7.53
#